data_844c33f459d0880970213fd741ee5642
#
_entry.id   844c33f459d0880970213fd741ee5642
#
_cell.length_a   1.000
_cell.length_b   1.000
_cell.length_c   1.000
_cell.angle_alpha   90.00
_cell.angle_beta   90.00
_cell.angle_gamma   90.00
#
_symmetry.space_group_name_H-M   'P 1'
#
loop_
_entity.id
_entity.type
_entity.pdbx_description
1 polymer ?
#
loop_
_entity_poly.entity_id
_entity_poly.type
_entity_poly.pdbx_seq_one_letter_code
_entity_poly.pdbx_strand_id
1 'polypeptide(L)'
;SAVLGVVVMGLFLNQNIDGDDKREGVQKVMGDYVYKFWHLLDETLNAILFILIGLEIIPILQNFDISYLLIVIIVIFLVVVSRGIGVFLPIKILSIKKSFEKNTALIITWGGLRGGLSIALALNLPDSIGDGKDLILILTYGVVLFTILVQGLTLKKIVK
;
A
#
# COMPACT_ATOMS: atom_id res chain seq x y z
N SER A 1 13.49 8.61 -11.21
CA SER A 1 13.55 7.80 -9.99
C SER A 1 13.63 6.33 -10.38
N ALA A 2 14.49 5.55 -9.70
CA ALA A 2 14.69 4.11 -9.98
C ALA A 2 13.35 3.34 -9.92
N VAL A 3 12.44 3.72 -9.02
CA VAL A 3 11.12 3.10 -8.85
C VAL A 3 10.27 3.23 -10.12
N LEU A 4 10.23 4.42 -10.73
CA LEU A 4 9.50 4.63 -11.98
C LEU A 4 10.11 3.82 -13.15
N GLY A 5 11.44 3.71 -13.19
CA GLY A 5 12.13 2.89 -14.20
C GLY A 5 11.73 1.41 -14.12
N VAL A 6 11.67 0.86 -12.91
CA VAL A 6 11.25 -0.53 -12.69
C VAL A 6 9.79 -0.78 -13.09
N VAL A 7 8.88 0.16 -12.78
CA VAL A 7 7.47 0.07 -13.19
C VAL A 7 7.33 0.08 -14.71
N VAL A 8 8.01 1.02 -15.37
CA VAL A 8 7.99 1.12 -16.85
C VAL A 8 8.55 -0.16 -17.47
N MET A 9 9.68 -0.67 -16.96
CA MET A 9 10.28 -1.92 -17.44
C MET A 9 9.33 -3.11 -17.24
N GLY A 10 8.66 -3.20 -16.10
CA GLY A 10 7.65 -4.24 -15.83
C GLY A 10 6.49 -4.21 -16.82
N LEU A 11 5.99 -3.02 -17.16
CA LEU A 11 4.93 -2.86 -18.15
C LEU A 11 5.36 -3.29 -19.55
N PHE A 12 6.59 -2.95 -19.96
CA PHE A 12 7.13 -3.39 -21.26
C PHE A 12 7.34 -4.89 -21.33
N LEU A 13 7.81 -5.51 -20.24
CA LEU A 13 7.99 -6.97 -20.17
C LEU A 13 6.64 -7.69 -20.24
N ASN A 14 5.62 -7.19 -19.56
CA ASN A 14 4.29 -7.78 -19.57
C ASN A 14 3.64 -7.75 -20.97
N GLN A 15 3.79 -6.63 -21.71
CA GLN A 15 3.29 -6.55 -23.08
C GLN A 15 3.92 -7.59 -24.03
N ASN A 16 5.18 -7.93 -23.81
CA ASN A 16 5.86 -8.96 -24.61
C ASN A 16 5.49 -10.39 -24.22
N ILE A 17 4.94 -10.60 -23.02
CA ILE A 17 4.50 -11.91 -22.54
C ILE A 17 3.09 -12.24 -23.06
N ASP A 18 2.18 -11.24 -23.10
CA ASP A 18 0.79 -11.42 -23.53
C ASP A 18 0.61 -11.45 -25.08
N GLY A 19 1.62 -11.00 -25.84
CA GLY A 19 1.50 -10.76 -27.27
C GLY A 19 1.66 -11.98 -28.20
N ASP A 20 2.00 -13.16 -27.71
CA ASP A 20 2.33 -14.29 -28.58
C ASP A 20 1.77 -15.64 -28.09
N ASP A 21 0.53 -15.92 -28.48
CA ASP A 21 -0.20 -17.18 -28.21
C ASP A 21 0.45 -18.41 -28.89
N LYS A 22 1.61 -18.23 -29.53
CA LYS A 22 2.33 -19.25 -30.30
C LYS A 22 3.69 -19.64 -29.74
N ARG A 23 4.10 -19.12 -28.56
CA ARG A 23 5.38 -19.50 -27.95
C ARG A 23 5.24 -20.77 -27.14
N GLU A 24 5.56 -21.90 -27.80
CA GLU A 24 5.44 -23.26 -27.28
C GLU A 24 6.29 -23.51 -26.03
N GLY A 25 5.68 -24.21 -25.09
CA GLY A 25 6.29 -25.02 -24.02
C GLY A 25 7.34 -24.34 -23.10
N VAL A 26 8.51 -24.07 -23.58
CA VAL A 26 9.66 -23.61 -22.78
C VAL A 26 9.48 -22.18 -22.27
N GLN A 27 8.90 -21.30 -23.06
CA GLN A 27 8.73 -19.89 -22.68
C GLN A 27 7.61 -19.69 -21.66
N LYS A 28 6.57 -20.53 -21.72
CA LYS A 28 5.49 -20.55 -20.72
C LYS A 28 6.03 -21.06 -19.37
N VAL A 29 6.82 -22.12 -19.40
CA VAL A 29 7.48 -22.69 -18.22
C VAL A 29 8.45 -21.67 -17.61
N MET A 30 9.21 -20.93 -18.42
CA MET A 30 10.13 -19.90 -17.96
C MET A 30 9.38 -18.69 -17.34
N GLY A 31 8.26 -18.30 -17.94
CA GLY A 31 7.36 -17.28 -17.38
C GLY A 31 6.81 -17.67 -16.01
N ASP A 32 6.39 -18.91 -15.84
CA ASP A 32 5.89 -19.45 -14.57
C ASP A 32 6.97 -19.47 -13.49
N TYR A 33 8.22 -19.81 -13.84
CA TYR A 33 9.35 -19.74 -12.88
C TYR A 33 9.67 -18.32 -12.47
N VAL A 34 9.71 -17.37 -13.40
CA VAL A 34 9.93 -15.95 -13.13
C VAL A 34 8.82 -15.41 -12.24
N TYR A 35 7.57 -15.72 -12.55
CA TYR A 35 6.42 -15.31 -11.74
C TYR A 35 6.50 -15.87 -10.30
N LYS A 36 6.76 -17.17 -10.14
CA LYS A 36 6.94 -17.80 -8.82
C LYS A 36 8.10 -17.22 -8.04
N PHE A 37 9.22 -16.94 -8.71
CA PHE A 37 10.38 -16.31 -8.07
C PHE A 37 10.05 -14.93 -7.54
N TRP A 38 9.39 -14.08 -8.35
CA TRP A 38 8.97 -12.74 -7.91
C TRP A 38 7.93 -12.79 -6.80
N HIS A 39 7.01 -13.74 -6.86
CA HIS A 39 6.01 -13.93 -5.81
C HIS A 39 6.66 -14.30 -4.47
N LEU A 40 7.61 -15.25 -4.48
CA LEU A 40 8.35 -15.62 -3.27
C LEU A 40 9.19 -14.47 -2.72
N LEU A 41 9.84 -13.69 -3.59
CA LEU A 41 10.57 -12.49 -3.19
C LEU A 41 9.66 -11.46 -2.53
N ASP A 42 8.52 -11.17 -3.12
CA ASP A 42 7.55 -10.21 -2.60
C ASP A 42 7.04 -10.63 -1.22
N GLU A 43 6.66 -11.91 -1.06
CA GLU A 43 6.23 -12.46 0.23
C GLU A 43 7.32 -12.37 1.29
N THR A 44 8.56 -12.74 0.93
CA THR A 44 9.70 -12.71 1.85
C THR A 44 10.06 -11.28 2.26
N LEU A 45 10.14 -10.36 1.31
CA LEU A 45 10.44 -8.96 1.57
C LEU A 45 9.35 -8.29 2.41
N ASN A 46 8.09 -8.60 2.15
CA ASN A 46 6.98 -8.13 2.98
C ASN A 46 7.06 -8.66 4.40
N ALA A 47 7.38 -9.94 4.59
CA ALA A 47 7.56 -10.52 5.93
C ALA A 47 8.69 -9.83 6.71
N ILE A 48 9.85 -9.62 6.08
CA ILE A 48 10.99 -8.90 6.67
C ILE A 48 10.58 -7.48 7.04
N LEU A 49 9.89 -6.78 6.16
CA LEU A 49 9.43 -5.41 6.35
C LEU A 49 8.48 -5.32 7.54
N PHE A 50 7.52 -6.24 7.69
CA PHE A 50 6.61 -6.26 8.84
C PHE A 50 7.33 -6.56 10.15
N ILE A 51 8.37 -7.41 10.14
CA ILE A 51 9.21 -7.66 11.32
C ILE A 51 9.96 -6.38 11.71
N LEU A 52 10.57 -5.67 10.77
CA LEU A 52 11.27 -4.41 11.03
C LEU A 52 10.32 -3.34 11.59
N ILE A 53 9.12 -3.23 11.01
CA ILE A 53 8.07 -2.34 11.54
C ILE A 53 7.71 -2.69 12.97
N GLY A 54 7.56 -3.99 13.28
CA GLY A 54 7.22 -4.46 14.62
C GLY A 54 8.31 -4.17 15.64
N LEU A 55 9.58 -4.23 15.26
CA LEU A 55 10.70 -3.88 16.13
C LEU A 55 10.79 -2.37 16.40
N GLU A 56 10.55 -1.54 15.39
CA GLU A 56 10.64 -0.09 15.51
C GLU A 56 9.48 0.53 16.31
N ILE A 57 8.38 -0.19 16.48
CA ILE A 57 7.24 0.30 17.28
C ILE A 57 7.59 0.43 18.77
N ILE A 58 8.56 -0.37 19.27
CA ILE A 58 8.93 -0.41 20.70
C ILE A 58 9.44 0.95 21.19
N PRO A 59 10.47 1.58 20.57
CA PRO A 59 10.95 2.89 20.98
C PRO A 59 9.88 3.99 20.81
N ILE A 60 9.02 3.89 19.82
CA ILE A 60 7.93 4.85 19.59
C ILE A 60 6.92 4.81 20.74
N LEU A 61 6.56 3.61 21.21
CA LEU A 61 5.62 3.45 22.35
C LEU A 61 6.18 3.96 23.67
N GLN A 62 7.50 3.92 23.87
CA GLN A 62 8.13 4.43 25.11
C GLN A 62 8.03 5.96 25.24
N ASN A 63 8.00 6.66 24.10
CA ASN A 63 7.91 8.13 24.05
C ASN A 63 6.49 8.62 23.67
N PHE A 64 5.49 7.71 23.70
CA PHE A 64 4.13 8.03 23.27
C PHE A 64 3.39 8.80 24.35
N ASP A 65 3.09 10.07 24.08
CA ASP A 65 2.17 10.88 24.89
C ASP A 65 0.72 10.68 24.41
N ILE A 66 -0.17 10.54 25.36
CA ILE A 66 -1.62 10.36 25.11
C ILE A 66 -2.20 11.51 24.26
N SER A 67 -1.57 12.69 24.30
CA SER A 67 -1.93 13.85 23.50
C SER A 67 -1.85 13.59 21.99
N TYR A 68 -0.93 12.72 21.55
CA TYR A 68 -0.78 12.35 20.14
C TYR A 68 -1.91 11.46 19.63
N LEU A 69 -2.60 10.74 20.53
CA LEU A 69 -3.68 9.82 20.14
C LEU A 69 -4.81 10.56 19.42
N LEU A 70 -5.19 11.74 19.89
CA LEU A 70 -6.23 12.56 19.26
C LEU A 70 -5.81 13.00 17.86
N ILE A 71 -4.54 13.42 17.70
CA ILE A 71 -3.99 13.84 16.40
C ILE A 71 -3.96 12.65 15.44
N VAL A 72 -3.54 11.46 15.91
CA VAL A 72 -3.54 10.22 15.10
C VAL A 72 -4.94 9.90 14.59
N ILE A 73 -5.97 9.97 15.44
CA ILE A 73 -7.37 9.71 15.05
C ILE A 73 -7.84 10.70 13.98
N ILE A 74 -7.55 11.99 14.16
CA ILE A 74 -7.89 13.03 13.18
C ILE A 74 -7.20 12.75 11.84
N VAL A 75 -5.91 12.41 11.85
CA VAL A 75 -5.15 12.11 10.64
C VAL A 75 -5.68 10.86 9.94
N ILE A 76 -6.02 9.80 10.68
CA ILE A 76 -6.67 8.61 10.12
C ILE A 76 -7.97 8.99 9.41
N PHE A 77 -8.81 9.76 10.06
CA PHE A 77 -10.07 10.24 9.48
C PHE A 77 -9.85 11.04 8.19
N LEU A 78 -8.91 12.00 8.21
CA LEU A 78 -8.56 12.81 7.04
C LEU A 78 -8.03 11.96 5.89
N VAL A 79 -7.18 10.96 6.17
CA VAL A 79 -6.64 10.05 5.16
C VAL A 79 -7.74 9.22 4.50
N VAL A 80 -8.67 8.67 5.28
CA VAL A 80 -9.80 7.89 4.76
C VAL A 80 -10.74 8.75 3.92
N VAL A 81 -11.08 9.95 4.40
CA VAL A 81 -11.95 10.91 3.67
C VAL A 81 -11.28 11.36 2.37
N SER A 82 -10.03 11.80 2.43
CA SER A 82 -9.26 12.22 1.24
C SER A 82 -9.21 11.12 0.18
N ARG A 83 -9.01 9.87 0.61
CA ARG A 83 -9.03 8.72 -0.28
C ARG A 83 -10.41 8.47 -0.86
N GLY A 84 -11.46 8.55 -0.04
CA GLY A 84 -12.84 8.46 -0.51
C GLY A 84 -13.11 9.46 -1.63
N ILE A 85 -12.79 10.72 -1.42
CA ILE A 85 -12.96 11.79 -2.43
C ILE A 85 -12.16 11.45 -3.69
N GLY A 86 -10.88 11.03 -3.54
CA GLY A 86 -9.99 10.69 -4.66
C GLY A 86 -10.48 9.49 -5.49
N VAL A 87 -11.27 8.59 -4.93
CA VAL A 87 -11.85 7.44 -5.62
C VAL A 87 -13.25 7.75 -6.18
N PHE A 88 -14.13 8.35 -5.37
CA PHE A 88 -15.50 8.63 -5.80
C PHE A 88 -15.56 9.63 -6.95
N LEU A 89 -14.69 10.64 -6.96
CA LEU A 89 -14.70 11.69 -7.97
C LEU A 89 -14.36 11.14 -9.37
N PRO A 90 -13.27 10.39 -9.60
CA PRO A 90 -13.02 9.77 -10.88
C PRO A 90 -14.06 8.73 -11.29
N ILE A 91 -14.53 7.89 -10.37
CA ILE A 91 -15.56 6.88 -10.66
C ILE A 91 -16.85 7.56 -11.12
N LYS A 92 -17.27 8.65 -10.47
CA LYS A 92 -18.46 9.40 -10.87
C LYS A 92 -18.32 9.99 -12.28
N ILE A 93 -17.14 10.49 -12.63
CA ILE A 93 -16.86 11.03 -13.97
C ILE A 93 -16.85 9.90 -15.02
N LEU A 94 -16.20 8.77 -14.71
CA LEU A 94 -16.14 7.63 -15.62
C LEU A 94 -17.47 6.88 -15.75
N SER A 95 -18.32 6.92 -14.74
CA SER A 95 -19.64 6.27 -14.76
C SER A 95 -20.57 6.82 -15.83
N ILE A 96 -20.27 8.00 -16.39
CA ILE A 96 -20.98 8.56 -17.56
C ILE A 96 -20.76 7.71 -18.81
N LYS A 97 -19.60 7.03 -18.92
CA LYS A 97 -19.23 6.22 -20.10
C LYS A 97 -19.20 4.72 -19.84
N LYS A 98 -19.08 4.28 -18.58
CA LYS A 98 -19.01 2.85 -18.21
C LYS A 98 -19.86 2.59 -16.98
N SER A 99 -20.62 1.50 -16.98
CA SER A 99 -21.31 1.01 -15.77
C SER A 99 -20.32 0.31 -14.84
N PHE A 100 -20.19 0.80 -13.61
CA PHE A 100 -19.44 0.15 -12.54
C PHE A 100 -20.39 -0.64 -11.64
N GLU A 101 -19.92 -1.74 -11.08
CA GLU A 101 -20.69 -2.49 -10.07
C GLU A 101 -20.91 -1.64 -8.80
N LYS A 102 -22.03 -1.89 -8.11
CA LYS A 102 -22.54 -1.05 -7.02
C LYS A 102 -21.53 -0.76 -5.90
N ASN A 103 -20.57 -1.62 -5.63
CA ASN A 103 -19.63 -1.47 -4.51
C ASN A 103 -18.20 -1.13 -4.95
N THR A 104 -17.95 -0.95 -6.25
CA THR A 104 -16.58 -0.74 -6.79
C THR A 104 -15.87 0.43 -6.10
N ALA A 105 -16.53 1.57 -5.94
CA ALA A 105 -15.96 2.74 -5.29
C ALA A 105 -15.59 2.47 -3.83
N LEU A 106 -16.44 1.77 -3.11
CA LEU A 106 -16.24 1.44 -1.70
C LEU A 106 -15.11 0.42 -1.52
N ILE A 107 -15.05 -0.59 -2.38
CA ILE A 107 -13.97 -1.60 -2.37
C ILE A 107 -12.63 -0.96 -2.66
N ILE A 108 -12.54 -0.07 -3.66
CA ILE A 108 -11.29 0.63 -4.00
C ILE A 108 -10.88 1.59 -2.88
N THR A 109 -11.84 2.32 -2.29
CA THR A 109 -11.57 3.24 -1.17
C THR A 109 -11.04 2.47 0.04
N TRP A 110 -11.71 1.39 0.41
CA TRP A 110 -11.38 0.61 1.60
C TRP A 110 -10.18 -0.31 1.39
N GLY A 111 -10.03 -0.90 0.18
CA GLY A 111 -8.94 -1.81 -0.17
C GLY A 111 -7.58 -1.15 -0.39
N GLY A 112 -7.52 0.15 -0.32
CA GLY A 112 -6.27 0.88 -0.45
C GLY A 112 -5.41 0.86 0.80
N LEU A 113 -4.99 -0.30 1.18
CA LEU A 113 -4.11 -0.50 2.32
C LEU A 113 -2.78 0.27 2.13
N ARG A 114 -2.40 1.04 3.14
CA ARG A 114 -1.06 1.63 3.20
C ARG A 114 -0.13 0.60 3.83
N GLY A 115 0.91 0.24 3.11
CA GLY A 115 1.89 -0.76 3.54
C GLY A 115 3.12 -0.15 4.21
N GLY A 116 4.07 -1.00 4.55
CA GLY A 116 5.30 -0.66 5.22
C GLY A 116 6.21 0.30 4.47
N LEU A 117 6.03 0.49 3.16
CA LEU A 117 6.78 1.49 2.39
C LEU A 117 6.61 2.90 2.96
N SER A 118 5.42 3.24 3.48
CA SER A 118 5.19 4.54 4.12
C SER A 118 6.04 4.72 5.37
N ILE A 119 6.21 3.66 6.16
CA ILE A 119 7.06 3.67 7.35
C ILE A 119 8.53 3.74 6.95
N ALA A 120 8.96 2.94 5.97
CA ALA A 120 10.33 2.99 5.48
C ALA A 120 10.72 4.40 4.97
N LEU A 121 9.81 5.10 4.31
CA LEU A 121 10.02 6.49 3.88
C LEU A 121 10.08 7.45 5.06
N ALA A 122 9.25 7.27 6.07
CA ALA A 122 9.26 8.11 7.28
C ALA A 122 10.55 7.92 8.09
N LEU A 123 11.05 6.69 8.20
CA LEU A 123 12.33 6.38 8.85
C LEU A 123 13.53 7.00 8.13
N ASN A 124 13.47 7.12 6.80
CA ASN A 124 14.51 7.74 5.99
C ASN A 124 14.51 9.28 6.02
N LEU A 125 13.63 9.91 6.79
CA LEU A 125 13.66 11.37 6.95
C LEU A 125 14.96 11.80 7.65
N PRO A 126 15.60 12.88 7.19
CA PRO A 126 16.84 13.38 7.78
C PRO A 126 16.61 13.88 9.21
N ASP A 127 17.56 13.64 10.09
CA ASP A 127 17.49 14.04 11.52
C ASP A 127 17.46 15.55 11.72
N SER A 128 17.79 16.33 10.67
CA SER A 128 17.70 17.79 10.70
C SER A 128 16.28 18.35 10.92
N ILE A 129 15.24 17.50 10.80
CA ILE A 129 13.84 17.87 11.07
C ILE A 129 13.55 17.93 12.58
N GLY A 130 14.42 17.36 13.44
CA GLY A 130 14.25 17.38 14.88
C GLY A 130 12.96 16.69 15.34
N ASP A 131 12.28 17.29 16.33
CA ASP A 131 11.03 16.74 16.92
C ASP A 131 9.91 16.46 15.91
N GLY A 132 9.96 17.08 14.74
CA GLY A 132 9.02 16.82 13.65
C GLY A 132 9.12 15.42 13.09
N LYS A 133 10.30 14.78 13.13
CA LYS A 133 10.50 13.41 12.66
C LYS A 133 9.71 12.42 13.49
N ASP A 134 9.79 12.53 14.82
CA ASP A 134 9.10 11.64 15.75
C ASP A 134 7.57 11.74 15.58
N LEU A 135 7.06 12.97 15.44
CA LEU A 135 5.64 13.18 15.16
C LEU A 135 5.21 12.51 13.85
N ILE A 136 5.97 12.69 12.77
CA ILE A 136 5.67 12.05 11.47
C ILE A 136 5.71 10.52 11.59
N LEU A 137 6.67 9.97 12.32
CA LEU A 137 6.74 8.54 12.58
C LEU A 137 5.51 8.04 13.33
N ILE A 138 5.14 8.66 14.45
CA ILE A 138 3.95 8.28 15.23
C ILE A 138 2.68 8.32 14.37
N LEU A 139 2.49 9.38 13.60
CA LEU A 139 1.33 9.52 12.72
C LEU A 139 1.32 8.45 11.62
N THR A 140 2.48 8.18 11.01
CA THR A 140 2.61 7.17 9.95
C THR A 140 2.32 5.77 10.48
N TYR A 141 2.89 5.42 11.65
CA TYR A 141 2.61 4.15 12.31
C TYR A 141 1.13 4.00 12.66
N GLY A 142 0.53 5.02 13.25
CA GLY A 142 -0.89 5.02 13.59
C GLY A 142 -1.78 4.76 12.37
N VAL A 143 -1.52 5.44 11.26
CA VAL A 143 -2.27 5.24 10.00
C VAL A 143 -2.02 3.84 9.44
N VAL A 144 -0.79 3.35 9.40
CA VAL A 144 -0.45 2.03 8.85
C VAL A 144 -1.06 0.92 9.70
N LEU A 145 -0.95 0.98 11.03
CA LEU A 145 -1.61 0.02 11.92
C LEU A 145 -3.13 -0.01 11.72
N PHE A 146 -3.76 1.16 11.65
CA PHE A 146 -5.19 1.25 11.36
C PHE A 146 -5.54 0.58 10.01
N THR A 147 -4.78 0.87 8.94
CA THR A 147 -5.07 0.30 7.62
C THR A 147 -4.89 -1.21 7.60
N ILE A 148 -3.85 -1.74 8.25
CA ILE A 148 -3.61 -3.19 8.29
C ILE A 148 -4.66 -3.89 9.17
N LEU A 149 -4.89 -3.42 10.40
CA LEU A 149 -5.74 -4.09 11.36
C LEU A 149 -7.23 -3.86 11.07
N VAL A 150 -7.65 -2.62 10.80
CA VAL A 150 -9.07 -2.32 10.62
C VAL A 150 -9.48 -2.53 9.17
N GLN A 151 -8.85 -1.87 8.21
CA GLN A 151 -9.23 -1.99 6.81
C GLN A 151 -8.92 -3.39 6.26
N GLY A 152 -7.75 -3.96 6.57
CA GLY A 152 -7.34 -5.28 6.11
C GLY A 152 -8.30 -6.38 6.59
N LEU A 153 -8.64 -6.43 7.88
CA LEU A 153 -9.52 -7.44 8.43
C LEU A 153 -10.99 -7.27 8.01
N THR A 154 -11.41 -6.01 7.78
CA THR A 154 -12.81 -5.73 7.40
C THR A 154 -13.06 -5.82 5.89
N LEU A 155 -12.01 -5.76 5.06
CA LEU A 155 -12.12 -5.83 3.60
C LEU A 155 -12.89 -7.07 3.13
N LYS A 156 -12.63 -8.23 3.74
CA LYS A 156 -13.34 -9.48 3.42
C LYS A 156 -14.86 -9.40 3.63
N LYS A 157 -15.33 -8.54 4.54
CA LYS A 157 -16.76 -8.34 4.80
C LYS A 157 -17.42 -7.42 3.77
N ILE A 158 -16.64 -6.54 3.17
CA ILE A 158 -17.13 -5.55 2.19
C ILE A 158 -17.20 -6.16 0.79
N VAL A 159 -16.32 -7.12 0.49
CA VAL A 159 -16.28 -7.83 -0.81
C VAL A 159 -17.38 -8.92 -0.92
N LYS A 160 -17.97 -9.36 0.18
CA LYS A 160 -19.13 -10.24 0.20
C LYS A 160 -20.42 -9.47 -0.03
#